data_2361c4b783dba1d7d7f226871722210b
#
_entry.id   2361c4b783dba1d7d7f226871722210b
#
_cell.length_a   1.000
_cell.length_b   1.000
_cell.length_c   1.000
_cell.angle_alpha   90.00
_cell.angle_beta   90.00
_cell.angle_gamma   90.00
#
_symmetry.space_group_name_H-M   'P 1'
#
loop_
_entity.id
_entity.type
_entity.pdbx_description
1 polymer ?
#
loop_
_entity_poly.entity_id
_entity_poly.type
_entity_poly.pdbx_seq_one_letter_code
_entity_poly.pdbx_strand_id
1 'polypeptide(L)'
;MSSLPLTFRYFLVSLLPFLAFQLCAPYLIEYKFEQLLHDKAIETLERIDANSRKLDNAVAELRQRMNFQCDAYDQELLQKAFQGSHIIRVIGLITNDGLTCSSLGDGFVPKFEKLETINHDDGDKVQVGRYLTETTINFTGPRGTLFMLLSSKGSPFVVDRPCEDCFYLEIDLNGFGNLSIAGPLAIKTDLLAKEVRIASSTTKSHVHAWGGNQLHAHTSSWAYQRTMGAGLILSLLTYISLLLWQQHTSSLENLLRQAISLNELKPVYQAIVDARDGKVLGYEALLRWMHKGETIAPGVFIDIAESTGLIMPITEQLVGNVLKDMDNLPSDQWITLNIVAAHLESDSLTSQLAALGWPKGEQLMFELTERQQIKDIPAARRNIDLLLSHGYSIKIDDFGTGFGGMASLQQLNINCIKIDKMFVDTIGTDDLKAGVLDSMIKFGHDYKLQMIAEGVETREQSDFLLARGVFQQQGYLYAMPDSLPPTSNPHSEDLLTPELSA
;
A
#
# COMPACT_ATOMS: atom_id res chain seq x y z
N MET A 1 15.89 14.71 -17.80
CA MET A 1 15.99 14.62 -16.34
C MET A 1 17.38 14.17 -15.82
N SER A 2 18.33 13.87 -16.68
CA SER A 2 19.66 13.35 -16.32
C SER A 2 20.68 14.37 -15.76
N SER A 3 20.40 15.66 -15.84
CA SER A 3 21.36 16.73 -15.45
C SER A 3 21.10 17.38 -14.07
N LEU A 4 20.07 16.97 -13.34
CA LEU A 4 19.75 17.54 -12.03
C LEU A 4 20.52 16.82 -10.92
N PRO A 5 21.03 17.54 -9.90
CA PRO A 5 21.73 16.92 -8.78
C PRO A 5 20.82 15.93 -8.04
N LEU A 6 21.40 14.85 -7.53
CA LEU A 6 20.69 13.71 -6.93
C LEU A 6 19.77 14.14 -5.78
N THR A 7 20.24 15.07 -4.93
CA THR A 7 19.46 15.66 -3.82
C THR A 7 18.19 16.35 -4.31
N PHE A 8 18.24 17.01 -5.47
CA PHE A 8 17.07 17.67 -6.06
C PHE A 8 16.06 16.63 -6.60
N ARG A 9 16.53 15.51 -7.11
CA ARG A 9 15.63 14.39 -7.53
C ARG A 9 14.92 13.79 -6.32
N TYR A 10 15.62 13.59 -5.20
CA TYR A 10 15.00 13.10 -3.95
C TYR A 10 13.97 14.08 -3.42
N PHE A 11 14.24 15.38 -3.48
CA PHE A 11 13.27 16.40 -3.13
C PHE A 11 12.01 16.31 -3.99
N LEU A 12 12.13 16.16 -5.31
CA LEU A 12 10.98 16.02 -6.19
C LEU A 12 10.17 14.75 -5.89
N VAL A 13 10.82 13.62 -5.66
CA VAL A 13 10.14 12.37 -5.31
C VAL A 13 9.44 12.48 -3.96
N SER A 14 10.06 13.14 -2.99
CA SER A 14 9.48 13.33 -1.66
C SER A 14 8.25 14.23 -1.65
N LEU A 15 7.98 15.01 -2.69
CA LEU A 15 6.74 15.81 -2.83
C LEU A 15 5.52 14.97 -3.25
N LEU A 16 5.71 13.79 -3.80
CA LEU A 16 4.60 12.94 -4.27
C LEU A 16 3.58 12.60 -3.18
N PRO A 17 3.95 12.21 -1.97
CA PRO A 17 2.98 11.99 -0.90
C PRO A 17 2.16 13.24 -0.56
N PHE A 18 2.79 14.41 -0.50
CA PHE A 18 2.08 15.66 -0.26
C PHE A 18 1.01 15.93 -1.32
N LEU A 19 1.36 15.80 -2.60
CA LEU A 19 0.42 15.97 -3.71
C LEU A 19 -0.73 14.95 -3.64
N ALA A 20 -0.43 13.70 -3.32
CA ALA A 20 -1.44 12.65 -3.17
C ALA A 20 -2.45 13.00 -2.07
N PHE A 21 -2.00 13.50 -0.90
CA PHE A 21 -2.90 13.93 0.18
C PHE A 21 -3.76 15.11 -0.22
N GLN A 22 -3.23 16.07 -1.01
CA GLN A 22 -4.04 17.18 -1.50
C GLN A 22 -5.15 16.73 -2.47
N LEU A 23 -4.89 15.71 -3.28
CA LEU A 23 -5.91 15.12 -4.16
C LEU A 23 -7.02 14.40 -3.37
N CYS A 24 -6.75 13.93 -2.15
CA CYS A 24 -7.74 13.31 -1.28
C CYS A 24 -8.60 14.34 -0.51
N ALA A 25 -8.17 15.60 -0.41
CA ALA A 25 -8.87 16.62 0.37
C ALA A 25 -10.35 16.82 -0.03
N PRO A 26 -10.74 16.91 -1.32
CA PRO A 26 -12.12 17.06 -1.72
C PRO A 26 -13.03 15.92 -1.24
N TYR A 27 -12.53 14.69 -1.29
CA TYR A 27 -13.26 13.52 -0.79
C TYR A 27 -13.48 13.58 0.72
N LEU A 28 -12.47 14.00 1.48
CA LEU A 28 -12.57 14.16 2.93
C LEU A 28 -13.51 15.29 3.33
N ILE A 29 -13.55 16.37 2.56
CA ILE A 29 -14.50 17.49 2.75
C ILE A 29 -15.93 16.97 2.64
N GLU A 30 -16.23 16.27 1.57
CA GLU A 30 -17.54 15.72 1.28
C GLU A 30 -17.99 14.74 2.36
N TYR A 31 -17.14 13.78 2.67
CA TYR A 31 -17.40 12.79 3.72
C TYR A 31 -17.70 13.46 5.07
N LYS A 32 -16.87 14.45 5.47
CA LYS A 32 -17.05 15.13 6.76
C LYS A 32 -18.29 16.02 6.78
N PHE A 33 -18.61 16.64 5.66
CA PHE A 33 -19.81 17.43 5.50
C PHE A 33 -21.09 16.58 5.69
N GLU A 34 -21.16 15.46 4.98
CA GLU A 34 -22.31 14.54 5.07
C GLU A 34 -22.43 13.93 6.49
N GLN A 35 -21.30 13.54 7.08
CA GLN A 35 -21.28 13.05 8.45
C GLN A 35 -21.86 14.05 9.43
N LEU A 36 -21.36 15.30 9.44
CA LEU A 36 -21.83 16.34 10.38
C LEU A 36 -23.30 16.68 10.16
N LEU A 37 -23.74 16.68 8.91
CA LEU A 37 -25.14 16.94 8.58
C LEU A 37 -26.05 15.82 9.06
N HIS A 38 -25.66 14.58 8.86
CA HIS A 38 -26.38 13.40 9.30
C HIS A 38 -26.45 13.31 10.83
N ASP A 39 -25.32 13.50 11.51
CA ASP A 39 -25.22 13.50 12.97
C ASP A 39 -26.15 14.59 13.57
N LYS A 40 -26.21 15.77 12.92
CA LYS A 40 -27.07 16.85 13.39
C LYS A 40 -28.54 16.53 13.20
N ALA A 41 -28.92 15.90 12.10
CA ALA A 41 -30.29 15.48 11.87
C ALA A 41 -30.75 14.41 12.87
N ILE A 42 -29.87 13.43 13.20
CA ILE A 42 -30.13 12.40 14.23
C ILE A 42 -30.30 13.06 15.60
N GLU A 43 -29.35 13.88 16.02
CA GLU A 43 -29.42 14.59 17.33
C GLU A 43 -30.73 15.36 17.47
N THR A 44 -31.15 16.04 16.40
CA THR A 44 -32.39 16.80 16.37
C THR A 44 -33.60 15.90 16.50
N LEU A 45 -33.64 14.79 15.77
CA LEU A 45 -34.71 13.81 15.82
C LEU A 45 -34.86 13.19 17.20
N GLU A 46 -33.76 12.74 17.80
CA GLU A 46 -33.76 12.15 19.16
C GLU A 46 -34.32 13.12 20.22
N ARG A 47 -33.96 14.39 20.12
CA ARG A 47 -34.48 15.45 21.01
C ARG A 47 -35.97 15.69 20.80
N ILE A 48 -36.45 15.70 19.54
CA ILE A 48 -37.88 15.83 19.24
C ILE A 48 -38.67 14.66 19.81
N ASP A 49 -38.21 13.43 19.56
CA ASP A 49 -38.87 12.22 20.10
C ASP A 49 -38.88 12.17 21.59
N ALA A 50 -37.78 12.60 22.23
CA ALA A 50 -37.72 12.69 23.71
C ALA A 50 -38.70 13.76 24.30
N ASN A 51 -38.80 14.91 23.62
CA ASN A 51 -39.69 15.98 24.03
C ASN A 51 -41.14 15.61 23.76
N SER A 52 -41.47 14.95 22.65
CA SER A 52 -42.82 14.44 22.36
C SER A 52 -43.29 13.48 23.47
N ARG A 53 -42.47 12.48 23.81
CA ARG A 53 -42.80 11.54 24.89
C ARG A 53 -43.03 12.24 26.24
N LYS A 54 -42.25 13.26 26.57
CA LYS A 54 -42.47 14.04 27.78
C LYS A 54 -43.79 14.81 27.74
N LEU A 55 -44.12 15.39 26.59
CA LEU A 55 -45.36 16.12 26.38
C LEU A 55 -46.58 15.19 26.52
N ASP A 56 -46.53 14.03 25.85
CA ASP A 56 -47.60 13.02 25.89
C ASP A 56 -47.88 12.56 27.33
N ASN A 57 -46.81 12.26 28.10
CA ASN A 57 -46.91 11.89 29.49
C ASN A 57 -47.52 13.02 30.35
N ALA A 58 -47.09 14.27 30.15
CA ALA A 58 -47.62 15.43 30.87
C ALA A 58 -49.10 15.69 30.55
N VAL A 59 -49.50 15.55 29.28
CA VAL A 59 -50.90 15.65 28.85
C VAL A 59 -51.74 14.53 29.50
N ALA A 60 -51.25 13.30 29.49
CA ALA A 60 -51.94 12.16 30.14
C ALA A 60 -52.11 12.36 31.62
N GLU A 61 -51.09 12.85 32.34
CA GLU A 61 -51.17 13.18 33.78
C GLU A 61 -52.20 14.30 34.07
N LEU A 62 -52.13 15.38 33.29
CA LEU A 62 -53.10 16.47 33.43
C LEU A 62 -54.53 15.99 33.19
N ARG A 63 -54.79 15.17 32.18
CA ARG A 63 -56.13 14.63 31.90
C ARG A 63 -56.67 13.73 32.99
N GLN A 64 -55.83 13.01 33.70
CA GLN A 64 -56.24 12.20 34.83
C GLN A 64 -56.61 13.02 36.05
N ARG A 65 -55.94 14.16 36.26
CA ARG A 65 -56.06 14.95 37.49
C ARG A 65 -57.09 16.08 37.37
N MET A 66 -57.35 16.57 36.21
CA MET A 66 -58.25 17.69 35.95
C MET A 66 -59.74 17.32 36.07
N ASN A 67 -60.55 18.24 36.59
CA ASN A 67 -61.99 18.12 36.63
C ASN A 67 -62.70 18.47 35.31
N PHE A 68 -62.04 19.21 34.45
CA PHE A 68 -62.55 19.74 33.15
C PHE A 68 -63.71 20.72 33.35
N GLN A 69 -63.72 21.52 34.46
CA GLN A 69 -64.70 22.50 34.77
C GLN A 69 -64.17 23.95 34.78
N CYS A 70 -62.88 24.12 34.48
CA CYS A 70 -62.18 25.40 34.61
C CYS A 70 -62.31 26.03 36.04
N ASP A 71 -62.36 25.21 37.08
CA ASP A 71 -62.35 25.63 38.49
C ASP A 71 -60.93 26.06 38.94
N ALA A 72 -60.83 26.56 40.17
CA ALA A 72 -59.55 26.98 40.76
C ALA A 72 -58.52 25.85 40.81
N TYR A 73 -58.95 24.59 40.89
CA TYR A 73 -58.11 23.44 40.90
C TYR A 73 -57.51 23.14 39.47
N ASP A 74 -58.36 23.20 38.46
CA ASP A 74 -57.89 23.05 37.08
C ASP A 74 -56.89 24.16 36.69
N GLN A 75 -57.16 25.41 37.14
CA GLN A 75 -56.24 26.53 36.92
C GLN A 75 -54.89 26.34 37.59
N GLU A 76 -54.86 25.84 38.85
CA GLU A 76 -53.61 25.56 39.54
C GLU A 76 -52.81 24.47 38.85
N LEU A 77 -53.45 23.41 38.35
CA LEU A 77 -52.80 22.36 37.59
C LEU A 77 -52.19 22.88 36.29
N LEU A 78 -52.91 23.74 35.56
CA LEU A 78 -52.39 24.35 34.31
C LEU A 78 -51.20 25.26 34.61
N GLN A 79 -51.22 26.04 35.71
CA GLN A 79 -50.12 26.90 36.11
C GLN A 79 -48.88 26.08 36.50
N LYS A 80 -49.04 24.97 37.20
CA LYS A 80 -47.95 24.07 37.57
C LYS A 80 -47.31 23.40 36.33
N ALA A 81 -48.12 22.95 35.38
CA ALA A 81 -47.66 22.39 34.14
C ALA A 81 -46.89 23.40 33.27
N PHE A 82 -47.33 24.64 33.25
CA PHE A 82 -46.65 25.75 32.57
C PHE A 82 -45.27 26.05 33.21
N GLN A 83 -45.21 26.15 34.54
CA GLN A 83 -43.95 26.46 35.25
C GLN A 83 -42.89 25.36 35.09
N GLY A 84 -43.29 24.12 34.83
CA GLY A 84 -42.38 22.98 34.62
C GLY A 84 -41.82 22.89 33.21
N SER A 85 -42.23 23.75 32.26
CA SER A 85 -41.87 23.62 30.85
C SER A 85 -41.19 24.89 30.28
N HIS A 86 -40.05 24.72 29.62
CA HIS A 86 -39.37 25.80 28.90
C HIS A 86 -39.92 26.01 27.46
N ILE A 87 -40.76 25.10 27.00
CA ILE A 87 -41.26 25.08 25.62
C ILE A 87 -42.70 25.59 25.52
N ILE A 88 -43.50 25.37 26.58
CA ILE A 88 -44.89 25.74 26.63
C ILE A 88 -45.01 27.20 27.07
N ARG A 89 -45.60 28.06 26.19
CA ARG A 89 -45.91 29.47 26.50
C ARG A 89 -47.23 29.65 27.20
N VAL A 90 -48.19 28.88 26.79
CA VAL A 90 -49.54 28.86 27.37
C VAL A 90 -50.05 27.44 27.30
N ILE A 91 -50.66 27.00 28.35
CA ILE A 91 -51.46 25.79 28.40
C ILE A 91 -52.85 26.14 28.89
N GLY A 92 -53.89 25.58 28.31
CA GLY A 92 -55.23 25.86 28.69
C GLY A 92 -56.23 24.75 28.35
N LEU A 93 -57.44 24.93 28.83
CA LEU A 93 -58.54 23.99 28.70
C LEU A 93 -59.74 24.69 28.02
N ILE A 94 -60.40 24.01 27.12
CA ILE A 94 -61.70 24.30 26.58
C ILE A 94 -62.64 23.16 27.00
N THR A 95 -63.63 23.45 27.84
CA THR A 95 -64.61 22.46 28.27
C THR A 95 -65.60 22.17 27.16
N ASN A 96 -66.39 21.08 27.31
CA ASN A 96 -67.44 20.77 26.35
C ASN A 96 -68.57 21.81 26.33
N ASP A 97 -68.77 22.53 27.46
CA ASP A 97 -69.76 23.63 27.59
C ASP A 97 -69.24 24.98 27.07
N GLY A 98 -68.01 25.01 26.53
CA GLY A 98 -67.41 26.21 25.97
C GLY A 98 -66.73 27.14 26.94
N LEU A 99 -66.58 26.74 28.22
CA LEU A 99 -65.81 27.49 29.21
C LEU A 99 -64.30 27.34 28.86
N THR A 100 -63.53 28.41 29.11
CA THR A 100 -62.12 28.45 28.79
C THR A 100 -61.29 28.98 29.95
N CYS A 101 -60.24 28.30 30.31
CA CYS A 101 -59.23 28.72 31.26
C CYS A 101 -57.82 28.36 30.82
N SER A 102 -56.81 29.11 31.29
CA SER A 102 -55.43 28.90 30.87
C SER A 102 -54.47 29.25 32.00
N SER A 103 -53.21 28.89 31.83
CA SER A 103 -52.11 29.32 32.69
C SER A 103 -51.94 30.84 32.81
N LEU A 104 -52.59 31.62 31.92
CA LEU A 104 -52.62 33.10 31.93
C LEU A 104 -53.90 33.67 32.56
N GLY A 105 -54.85 32.82 32.98
CA GLY A 105 -56.14 33.21 33.51
C GLY A 105 -57.32 32.82 32.63
N ASP A 106 -58.53 33.32 32.99
CA ASP A 106 -59.78 32.98 32.32
C ASP A 106 -59.95 33.71 30.98
N GLY A 107 -60.60 33.06 30.02
CA GLY A 107 -61.01 33.66 28.75
C GLY A 107 -59.95 33.79 27.66
N PHE A 108 -58.72 33.36 27.93
CA PHE A 108 -57.70 33.32 26.84
C PHE A 108 -57.88 32.07 25.98
N VAL A 109 -58.30 32.28 24.73
CA VAL A 109 -58.33 31.24 23.68
C VAL A 109 -57.58 31.78 22.45
N PRO A 110 -56.47 31.15 22.03
CA PRO A 110 -55.82 31.55 20.81
C PRO A 110 -56.76 31.28 19.62
N LYS A 111 -56.88 32.25 18.71
CA LYS A 111 -57.54 32.02 17.42
C LYS A 111 -56.61 31.21 16.52
N PHE A 112 -56.93 29.94 16.38
CA PHE A 112 -56.13 29.01 15.60
C PHE A 112 -56.34 29.29 14.09
N GLU A 113 -55.27 29.60 13.38
CA GLU A 113 -55.22 29.62 11.92
C GLU A 113 -54.86 28.24 11.43
N LYS A 114 -55.71 27.60 10.64
CA LYS A 114 -55.45 26.27 10.03
C LYS A 114 -55.13 25.16 11.09
N LEU A 115 -56.12 24.41 11.47
CA LEU A 115 -55.98 23.20 12.29
C LEU A 115 -56.01 21.99 11.36
N GLU A 116 -54.97 21.22 11.39
CA GLU A 116 -54.95 19.89 10.77
C GLU A 116 -55.02 18.83 11.87
N THR A 117 -55.76 17.74 11.61
CA THR A 117 -56.07 16.73 12.61
C THR A 117 -55.23 15.47 12.40
N ILE A 118 -54.53 15.04 13.45
CA ILE A 118 -53.91 13.74 13.54
C ILE A 118 -54.80 12.87 14.44
N ASN A 119 -55.28 11.76 13.93
CA ASN A 119 -55.99 10.77 14.77
C ASN A 119 -54.92 9.93 15.51
N HIS A 120 -55.06 9.90 16.82
CA HIS A 120 -54.25 9.00 17.68
C HIS A 120 -54.97 7.65 17.83
N ASP A 121 -54.20 6.59 18.01
CA ASP A 121 -54.75 5.22 18.12
C ASP A 121 -55.72 5.04 19.33
N ASP A 122 -55.66 5.93 20.33
CA ASP A 122 -56.50 5.91 21.51
C ASP A 122 -57.85 6.64 21.35
N GLY A 123 -58.19 7.05 20.14
CA GLY A 123 -59.45 7.77 19.85
C GLY A 123 -59.40 9.29 20.08
N ASP A 124 -58.30 9.78 20.61
CA ASP A 124 -58.07 11.21 20.82
C ASP A 124 -57.69 11.91 19.47
N LYS A 125 -58.19 13.12 19.29
CA LYS A 125 -57.86 13.96 18.15
C LYS A 125 -56.77 14.94 18.55
N VAL A 126 -55.61 14.85 18.00
CA VAL A 126 -54.56 15.85 18.12
C VAL A 126 -54.61 16.77 16.94
N GLN A 127 -54.74 18.05 17.17
CA GLN A 127 -54.78 19.08 16.11
C GLN A 127 -53.58 19.99 16.31
N VAL A 128 -52.84 20.19 15.22
CA VAL A 128 -51.71 21.11 15.21
C VAL A 128 -52.05 22.29 14.32
N GLY A 129 -51.81 23.50 14.79
CA GLY A 129 -52.12 24.72 14.10
C GLY A 129 -51.11 25.83 14.36
N ARG A 130 -51.41 27.01 13.86
CA ARG A 130 -50.55 28.17 14.08
C ARG A 130 -51.37 29.30 14.70
N TYR A 131 -50.76 29.96 15.72
CA TYR A 131 -51.25 31.20 16.26
C TYR A 131 -50.15 32.25 16.19
N LEU A 132 -50.36 33.27 15.33
CA LEU A 132 -49.30 34.24 14.95
C LEU A 132 -48.05 33.50 14.41
N THR A 133 -46.94 33.58 15.11
CA THR A 133 -45.66 32.91 14.75
C THR A 133 -45.42 31.63 15.52
N GLU A 134 -46.37 31.22 16.39
CA GLU A 134 -46.16 30.12 17.33
C GLU A 134 -46.98 28.88 16.97
N THR A 135 -46.45 27.70 17.28
CA THR A 135 -47.14 26.44 17.03
C THR A 135 -48.13 26.15 18.15
N THR A 136 -49.32 25.76 17.81
CA THR A 136 -50.38 25.34 18.76
C THR A 136 -50.64 23.85 18.58
N ILE A 137 -50.83 23.15 19.71
CA ILE A 137 -51.24 21.75 19.72
C ILE A 137 -52.48 21.62 20.58
N ASN A 138 -53.54 21.06 20.02
CA ASN A 138 -54.79 20.79 20.69
C ASN A 138 -54.99 19.30 20.84
N PHE A 139 -55.24 18.87 22.08
CA PHE A 139 -55.56 17.50 22.43
C PHE A 139 -57.04 17.38 22.80
N THR A 140 -57.86 16.98 21.87
CA THR A 140 -59.31 16.86 22.06
C THR A 140 -59.68 15.47 22.50
N GLY A 141 -60.32 15.37 23.64
CA GLY A 141 -60.84 14.13 24.23
C GLY A 141 -62.29 14.26 24.64
N PRO A 142 -62.91 13.21 25.21
CA PRO A 142 -64.36 13.19 25.53
C PRO A 142 -64.78 14.21 26.60
N ARG A 143 -63.88 14.71 27.44
CA ARG A 143 -64.17 15.67 28.52
C ARG A 143 -63.86 17.12 28.18
N GLY A 144 -63.19 17.39 27.07
CA GLY A 144 -62.78 18.72 26.63
C GLY A 144 -61.48 18.70 25.85
N THR A 145 -61.03 19.92 25.45
CA THR A 145 -59.81 20.11 24.66
C THR A 145 -58.72 20.80 25.48
N LEU A 146 -57.58 20.15 25.69
CA LEU A 146 -56.37 20.79 26.19
C LEU A 146 -55.66 21.44 25.01
N PHE A 147 -55.36 22.74 25.09
CA PHE A 147 -54.56 23.43 24.10
C PHE A 147 -53.21 23.88 24.66
N MET A 148 -52.19 23.85 23.84
CA MET A 148 -50.85 24.34 24.17
C MET A 148 -50.33 25.25 23.13
N LEU A 149 -49.73 26.35 23.53
CA LEU A 149 -49.01 27.29 22.67
C LEU A 149 -47.51 27.04 22.88
N LEU A 150 -46.80 26.58 21.87
CA LEU A 150 -45.38 26.26 21.93
C LEU A 150 -44.58 27.45 21.38
N SER A 151 -43.51 27.81 22.12
CA SER A 151 -42.63 28.89 21.70
C SER A 151 -41.76 28.46 20.52
N SER A 152 -41.78 29.24 19.44
CA SER A 152 -40.80 29.13 18.36
C SER A 152 -39.45 29.80 18.70
N LYS A 153 -39.46 30.74 19.68
CA LYS A 153 -38.25 31.45 20.16
C LYS A 153 -37.76 30.85 21.45
N GLY A 154 -36.90 29.95 21.43
CA GLY A 154 -36.34 29.29 22.61
C GLY A 154 -36.14 27.80 22.38
N SER A 155 -36.00 27.44 21.14
CA SER A 155 -35.60 26.08 20.81
C SER A 155 -34.25 25.78 21.49
N PRO A 156 -34.16 24.73 22.32
CA PRO A 156 -32.91 24.30 22.93
C PRO A 156 -31.94 23.68 21.90
N PHE A 157 -32.24 23.83 20.62
CA PHE A 157 -31.40 23.30 19.54
C PHE A 157 -30.21 24.21 19.32
N VAL A 158 -29.06 23.73 19.70
CA VAL A 158 -27.79 24.40 19.46
C VAL A 158 -27.40 24.16 18.01
N VAL A 159 -27.57 25.18 17.17
CA VAL A 159 -27.15 25.14 15.74
C VAL A 159 -25.80 25.78 15.50
N ASP A 160 -25.20 26.42 16.53
CA ASP A 160 -23.96 27.16 16.43
C ASP A 160 -22.69 26.28 16.56
N ARG A 161 -22.85 24.95 16.56
CA ARG A 161 -21.75 24.01 16.54
C ARG A 161 -21.87 23.06 15.36
N PRO A 162 -20.78 22.82 14.62
CA PRO A 162 -19.39 23.23 14.84
C PRO A 162 -19.06 24.66 14.40
N CYS A 163 -19.95 25.38 13.77
CA CYS A 163 -19.79 26.78 13.36
C CYS A 163 -21.13 27.52 13.42
N GLU A 164 -21.09 28.86 13.49
CA GLU A 164 -22.25 29.73 13.42
C GLU A 164 -22.93 29.61 12.04
N ASP A 165 -24.25 29.58 11.99
CA ASP A 165 -25.05 29.44 10.76
C ASP A 165 -24.68 28.25 9.85
N CYS A 166 -24.19 27.15 10.44
CA CYS A 166 -23.85 25.95 9.69
C CYS A 166 -25.06 25.16 9.21
N PHE A 167 -26.13 25.16 10.01
CA PHE A 167 -27.29 24.29 9.79
C PHE A 167 -28.60 25.09 9.75
N TYR A 168 -29.52 24.65 8.90
CA TYR A 168 -30.92 24.96 9.01
C TYR A 168 -31.71 23.67 9.22
N LEU A 169 -32.57 23.66 10.25
CA LEU A 169 -33.34 22.51 10.66
C LEU A 169 -34.84 22.77 10.52
N GLU A 170 -35.52 21.81 9.98
CA GLU A 170 -36.95 21.84 9.74
C GLU A 170 -37.56 20.47 10.07
N ILE A 171 -38.76 20.45 10.60
CA ILE A 171 -39.54 19.24 10.81
C ILE A 171 -40.75 19.22 9.89
N ASP A 172 -40.99 18.14 9.20
CA ASP A 172 -42.23 17.80 8.53
C ASP A 172 -43.08 16.92 9.45
N LEU A 173 -44.19 17.44 9.89
CA LEU A 173 -45.16 16.75 10.75
C LEU A 173 -46.24 16.07 9.90
N ASN A 174 -45.86 15.17 9.02
CA ASN A 174 -46.75 14.22 8.33
C ASN A 174 -48.02 14.83 7.71
N GLY A 175 -47.89 15.91 6.89
CA GLY A 175 -48.99 16.60 6.23
C GLY A 175 -49.30 18.02 6.74
N PHE A 176 -48.65 18.45 7.81
CA PHE A 176 -48.83 19.83 8.37
C PHE A 176 -47.89 20.83 7.71
N GLY A 177 -47.07 20.37 6.76
CA GLY A 177 -46.03 21.19 6.18
C GLY A 177 -44.83 21.37 7.10
N ASN A 178 -43.80 21.99 6.54
CA ASN A 178 -42.51 22.10 7.17
C ASN A 178 -42.51 23.25 8.19
N LEU A 179 -42.12 22.91 9.44
CA LEU A 179 -41.92 23.89 10.50
C LEU A 179 -40.43 24.13 10.71
N SER A 180 -40.01 25.40 10.61
CA SER A 180 -38.62 25.77 10.92
C SER A 180 -38.36 25.57 12.41
N ILE A 181 -37.30 24.83 12.73
CA ILE A 181 -36.87 24.57 14.12
C ILE A 181 -35.76 25.53 14.53
N ALA A 182 -34.71 25.64 13.71
CA ALA A 182 -33.52 26.42 14.02
C ALA A 182 -32.69 26.75 12.79
N GLY A 183 -31.91 27.83 12.87
CA GLY A 183 -31.00 28.29 11.83
C GLY A 183 -31.61 29.21 10.79
N PRO A 184 -30.80 29.89 9.99
CA PRO A 184 -31.26 30.81 8.97
C PRO A 184 -31.78 30.09 7.73
N LEU A 185 -32.97 30.45 7.26
CA LEU A 185 -33.61 29.89 6.04
C LEU A 185 -32.75 30.07 4.76
N ALA A 186 -31.89 31.08 4.76
CA ALA A 186 -31.01 31.38 3.62
C ALA A 186 -30.10 30.19 3.26
N ILE A 187 -29.77 29.32 4.19
CA ILE A 187 -28.94 28.12 3.95
C ILE A 187 -29.52 27.22 2.85
N LYS A 188 -30.84 27.11 2.74
CA LYS A 188 -31.48 26.33 1.65
C LYS A 188 -31.14 26.79 0.24
N THR A 189 -30.79 28.07 0.08
CA THR A 189 -30.47 28.70 -1.20
C THR A 189 -28.99 28.87 -1.43
N ASP A 190 -28.14 28.40 -0.51
CA ASP A 190 -26.71 28.42 -0.68
C ASP A 190 -26.29 27.57 -1.87
N LEU A 191 -25.22 27.98 -2.55
CA LEU A 191 -24.68 27.27 -3.73
C LEU A 191 -24.25 25.82 -3.43
N LEU A 192 -23.78 25.59 -2.23
CA LEU A 192 -23.30 24.28 -1.75
C LEU A 192 -24.27 23.64 -0.76
N ALA A 193 -25.56 24.06 -0.79
CA ALA A 193 -26.53 23.50 0.13
C ALA A 193 -26.80 22.02 -0.18
N LYS A 194 -26.76 21.21 0.89
CA LYS A 194 -27.21 19.81 0.86
C LYS A 194 -28.24 19.56 1.94
N GLU A 195 -29.12 18.63 1.65
CA GLU A 195 -30.21 18.20 2.52
C GLU A 195 -30.00 16.76 2.95
N VAL A 196 -30.25 16.48 4.24
CA VAL A 196 -30.44 15.13 4.77
C VAL A 196 -31.82 15.05 5.40
N ARG A 197 -32.57 14.01 5.12
CA ARG A 197 -33.90 13.73 5.65
C ARG A 197 -33.86 12.44 6.46
N ILE A 198 -34.35 12.51 7.72
CA ILE A 198 -34.43 11.36 8.62
C ILE A 198 -35.85 11.26 9.16
N ALA A 199 -36.40 10.05 9.12
CA ALA A 199 -37.74 9.76 9.61
C ALA A 199 -37.69 9.32 11.07
N SER A 200 -38.63 9.81 11.88
CA SER A 200 -38.90 9.28 13.22
C SER A 200 -39.60 7.93 13.12
N SER A 201 -39.18 6.98 13.95
CA SER A 201 -39.88 5.71 14.11
C SER A 201 -41.09 5.81 15.02
N THR A 202 -41.15 6.86 15.85
CA THR A 202 -42.17 7.03 16.91
C THR A 202 -43.27 8.01 16.49
N THR A 203 -42.91 9.15 15.94
CA THR A 203 -43.86 10.25 15.66
C THR A 203 -44.30 10.33 14.19
N LYS A 204 -43.77 9.45 13.33
CA LYS A 204 -44.00 9.49 11.84
C LYS A 204 -43.65 10.87 11.24
N SER A 205 -42.85 11.68 11.94
CA SER A 205 -42.32 12.96 11.43
C SER A 205 -41.01 12.78 10.73
N HIS A 206 -40.62 13.78 9.93
CA HIS A 206 -39.34 13.80 9.28
C HIS A 206 -38.57 15.05 9.69
N VAL A 207 -37.30 14.87 10.06
CA VAL A 207 -36.38 15.98 10.25
C VAL A 207 -35.62 16.19 8.97
N HIS A 208 -35.64 17.42 8.49
CA HIS A 208 -34.85 17.89 7.37
C HIS A 208 -33.75 18.78 7.92
N ALA A 209 -32.52 18.45 7.61
CA ALA A 209 -31.33 19.23 7.95
C ALA A 209 -30.64 19.69 6.67
N TRP A 210 -30.39 20.98 6.57
CA TRP A 210 -29.59 21.57 5.49
C TRP A 210 -28.26 22.07 6.05
N GLY A 211 -27.18 21.78 5.33
CA GLY A 211 -25.87 22.36 5.54
C GLY A 211 -25.51 23.24 4.36
N GLY A 212 -24.98 24.43 4.61
CA GLY A 212 -24.67 25.41 3.58
C GLY A 212 -23.19 25.75 3.47
N ASN A 213 -22.92 26.92 2.88
CA ASN A 213 -21.58 27.41 2.59
C ASN A 213 -20.68 27.48 3.85
N GLN A 214 -21.22 27.84 5.02
CA GLN A 214 -20.46 27.91 6.26
C GLN A 214 -20.00 26.53 6.74
N LEU A 215 -20.87 25.52 6.65
CA LEU A 215 -20.51 24.14 6.97
C LEU A 215 -19.42 23.63 6.00
N HIS A 216 -19.55 23.93 4.71
CA HIS A 216 -18.56 23.56 3.71
C HIS A 216 -17.21 24.24 3.98
N ALA A 217 -17.19 25.52 4.34
CA ALA A 217 -15.97 26.24 4.71
C ALA A 217 -15.29 25.61 5.94
N HIS A 218 -16.09 25.25 6.96
CA HIS A 218 -15.59 24.58 8.15
C HIS A 218 -14.96 23.21 7.83
N THR A 219 -15.65 22.38 7.07
CA THR A 219 -15.15 21.04 6.66
C THR A 219 -13.96 21.14 5.74
N SER A 220 -13.90 22.13 4.88
CA SER A 220 -12.75 22.43 4.01
C SER A 220 -11.51 22.78 4.84
N SER A 221 -11.65 23.72 5.79
CA SER A 221 -10.55 24.10 6.67
C SER A 221 -10.02 22.89 7.47
N TRP A 222 -10.91 22.07 8.01
CA TRP A 222 -10.58 20.85 8.74
C TRP A 222 -9.82 19.84 7.86
N ALA A 223 -10.30 19.60 6.62
CA ALA A 223 -9.71 18.64 5.72
C ALA A 223 -8.32 19.09 5.24
N TYR A 224 -8.20 20.36 4.81
CA TYR A 224 -6.91 20.89 4.35
C TYR A 224 -5.86 20.92 5.46
N GLN A 225 -6.19 21.32 6.68
CA GLN A 225 -5.24 21.29 7.79
C GLN A 225 -4.69 19.87 8.03
N ARG A 226 -5.55 18.84 7.97
CA ARG A 226 -5.14 17.44 8.18
C ARG A 226 -4.35 16.89 7.01
N THR A 227 -4.79 17.13 5.78
CA THR A 227 -4.09 16.65 4.58
C THR A 227 -2.74 17.34 4.41
N MET A 228 -2.64 18.64 4.68
CA MET A 228 -1.37 19.36 4.68
C MET A 228 -0.41 18.82 5.73
N GLY A 229 -0.87 18.66 6.98
CA GLY A 229 -0.02 18.15 8.06
C GLY A 229 0.48 16.74 7.79
N ALA A 230 -0.42 15.80 7.44
CA ALA A 230 -0.06 14.43 7.13
C ALA A 230 0.85 14.33 5.89
N GLY A 231 0.54 15.09 4.84
CA GLY A 231 1.31 15.13 3.61
C GLY A 231 2.74 15.66 3.83
N LEU A 232 2.91 16.73 4.61
CA LEU A 232 4.23 17.28 4.96
C LEU A 232 5.06 16.29 5.79
N ILE A 233 4.46 15.66 6.81
CA ILE A 233 5.17 14.68 7.63
C ILE A 233 5.65 13.51 6.77
N LEU A 234 4.79 12.93 5.93
CA LEU A 234 5.16 11.80 5.10
C LEU A 234 6.19 12.18 4.04
N SER A 235 6.09 13.38 3.46
CA SER A 235 7.11 13.92 2.53
C SER A 235 8.47 14.06 3.21
N LEU A 236 8.51 14.58 4.43
CA LEU A 236 9.75 14.71 5.20
C LEU A 236 10.37 13.34 5.52
N LEU A 237 9.54 12.38 5.96
CA LEU A 237 10.01 11.01 6.24
C LEU A 237 10.56 10.33 4.98
N THR A 238 9.89 10.50 3.84
CA THR A 238 10.37 9.99 2.55
C THR A 238 11.71 10.61 2.16
N TYR A 239 11.86 11.92 2.33
CA TYR A 239 13.13 12.63 2.04
C TYR A 239 14.27 12.15 2.92
N ILE A 240 14.04 12.03 4.23
CA ILE A 240 15.05 11.52 5.19
C ILE A 240 15.43 10.07 4.84
N SER A 241 14.45 9.22 4.52
CA SER A 241 14.69 7.82 4.13
C SER A 241 15.59 7.74 2.88
N LEU A 242 15.33 8.56 1.87
CA LEU A 242 16.15 8.61 0.65
C LEU A 242 17.58 9.09 0.93
N LEU A 243 17.76 10.06 1.83
CA LEU A 243 19.09 10.52 2.24
C LEU A 243 19.87 9.44 2.99
N LEU A 244 19.24 8.74 3.93
CA LEU A 244 19.86 7.65 4.68
C LEU A 244 20.22 6.48 3.76
N TRP A 245 19.37 6.15 2.80
CA TRP A 245 19.65 5.13 1.79
C TRP A 245 20.87 5.51 0.92
N GLN A 246 20.95 6.77 0.49
CA GLN A 246 22.12 7.28 -0.25
C GLN A 246 23.41 7.20 0.59
N GLN A 247 23.37 7.59 1.86
CA GLN A 247 24.54 7.48 2.74
C GLN A 247 24.98 6.02 2.92
N HIS A 248 24.03 5.10 3.04
CA HIS A 248 24.35 3.68 3.18
C HIS A 248 25.04 3.13 1.91
N THR A 249 24.50 3.43 0.72
CA THR A 249 25.08 2.95 -0.55
C THR A 249 26.46 3.56 -0.83
N SER A 250 26.65 4.85 -0.59
CA SER A 250 27.98 5.49 -0.75
C SER A 250 29.00 5.00 0.29
N SER A 251 28.55 4.62 1.49
CA SER A 251 29.42 3.99 2.50
C SER A 251 29.93 2.61 2.02
N LEU A 252 29.08 1.78 1.43
CA LEU A 252 29.47 0.47 0.92
C LEU A 252 30.37 0.57 -0.33
N GLU A 253 30.15 1.55 -1.22
CA GLU A 253 31.06 1.83 -2.34
C GLU A 253 32.46 2.18 -1.85
N ASN A 254 32.60 3.06 -0.86
CA ASN A 254 33.89 3.43 -0.30
C ASN A 254 34.61 2.23 0.35
N LEU A 255 33.87 1.39 1.07
CA LEU A 255 34.42 0.16 1.64
C LEU A 255 34.89 -0.79 0.54
N LEU A 256 34.16 -0.91 -0.56
CA LEU A 256 34.52 -1.77 -1.68
C LEU A 256 35.77 -1.25 -2.42
N ARG A 257 35.92 0.06 -2.60
CA ARG A 257 37.16 0.66 -3.12
C ARG A 257 38.37 0.36 -2.23
N GLN A 258 38.19 0.39 -0.92
CA GLN A 258 39.22 0.01 0.03
C GLN A 258 39.54 -1.49 -0.05
N ALA A 259 38.51 -2.35 -0.18
CA ALA A 259 38.68 -3.79 -0.32
C ALA A 259 39.51 -4.18 -1.56
N ILE A 260 39.30 -3.48 -2.69
CA ILE A 260 40.14 -3.65 -3.89
C ILE A 260 41.59 -3.31 -3.57
N SER A 261 41.84 -2.14 -2.93
CA SER A 261 43.21 -1.71 -2.61
C SER A 261 43.93 -2.62 -1.61
N LEU A 262 43.20 -3.24 -0.70
CA LEU A 262 43.71 -4.17 0.32
C LEU A 262 43.72 -5.62 -0.17
N ASN A 263 43.30 -5.91 -1.39
CA ASN A 263 43.19 -7.26 -1.93
C ASN A 263 42.33 -8.20 -1.05
N GLU A 264 41.23 -7.67 -0.52
CA GLU A 264 40.26 -8.44 0.28
C GLU A 264 39.28 -9.28 -0.56
N LEU A 265 39.28 -9.07 -1.88
CA LEU A 265 38.44 -9.78 -2.85
C LEU A 265 39.19 -11.02 -3.34
N LYS A 266 38.71 -12.20 -2.96
CA LYS A 266 39.37 -13.48 -3.20
C LYS A 266 38.45 -14.43 -3.97
N PRO A 267 39.01 -15.32 -4.84
CA PRO A 267 38.26 -16.43 -5.39
C PRO A 267 38.08 -17.54 -4.37
N VAL A 268 36.92 -18.19 -4.43
CA VAL A 268 36.71 -19.57 -3.99
C VAL A 268 36.24 -20.36 -5.20
N TYR A 269 36.44 -21.68 -5.18
CA TYR A 269 36.26 -22.51 -6.36
C TYR A 269 35.19 -23.56 -6.13
N GLN A 270 34.26 -23.70 -7.07
CA GLN A 270 33.25 -24.76 -7.04
C GLN A 270 33.49 -25.72 -8.21
N ALA A 271 33.56 -27.01 -7.91
CA ALA A 271 33.83 -28.02 -8.92
C ALA A 271 32.71 -28.19 -9.93
N ILE A 272 33.08 -28.32 -11.21
CA ILE A 272 32.23 -28.74 -12.31
C ILE A 272 32.65 -30.12 -12.70
N VAL A 273 31.73 -31.08 -12.67
CA VAL A 273 32.03 -32.50 -12.84
C VAL A 273 31.37 -33.06 -14.13
N ASP A 274 31.96 -34.13 -14.63
CA ASP A 274 31.24 -35.03 -15.54
C ASP A 274 30.42 -35.99 -14.66
N ALA A 275 29.10 -35.83 -14.68
CA ALA A 275 28.21 -36.61 -13.82
C ALA A 275 28.12 -38.11 -14.20
N ARG A 276 28.72 -38.54 -15.33
CA ARG A 276 28.77 -39.95 -15.75
C ARG A 276 29.75 -40.77 -14.94
N ASP A 277 30.88 -40.15 -14.56
CA ASP A 277 31.98 -40.82 -13.85
C ASP A 277 32.45 -40.06 -12.59
N GLY A 278 31.90 -38.87 -12.32
CA GLY A 278 32.28 -38.02 -11.20
C GLY A 278 33.60 -37.28 -11.38
N LYS A 279 34.22 -37.33 -12.57
CA LYS A 279 35.49 -36.65 -12.84
C LYS A 279 35.33 -35.13 -12.79
N VAL A 280 36.18 -34.46 -12.00
CA VAL A 280 36.26 -32.99 -12.02
C VAL A 280 36.85 -32.51 -13.34
N LEU A 281 36.09 -31.75 -14.10
CA LEU A 281 36.49 -31.17 -15.35
C LEU A 281 37.14 -29.79 -15.19
N GLY A 282 36.68 -29.04 -14.22
CA GLY A 282 37.17 -27.71 -13.93
C GLY A 282 36.45 -27.09 -12.73
N TYR A 283 36.65 -25.81 -12.55
CA TYR A 283 36.11 -25.08 -11.41
C TYR A 283 35.54 -23.72 -11.86
N GLU A 284 34.49 -23.27 -11.22
CA GLU A 284 34.06 -21.87 -11.28
C GLU A 284 34.72 -21.08 -10.15
N ALA A 285 35.37 -19.97 -10.49
CA ALA A 285 35.93 -19.04 -9.53
C ALA A 285 34.86 -18.03 -9.10
N LEU A 286 34.37 -18.21 -7.90
CA LEU A 286 33.32 -17.41 -7.28
C LEU A 286 33.95 -16.34 -6.39
N LEU A 287 33.65 -15.09 -6.63
CA LEU A 287 34.15 -13.98 -5.84
C LEU A 287 33.62 -13.98 -4.40
N ARG A 288 34.51 -13.76 -3.44
CA ARG A 288 34.19 -13.55 -2.04
C ARG A 288 34.91 -12.32 -1.50
N TRP A 289 34.23 -11.51 -0.73
CA TRP A 289 34.83 -10.37 -0.04
C TRP A 289 35.16 -10.76 1.39
N MET A 290 36.43 -10.86 1.69
CA MET A 290 36.96 -11.24 3.00
C MET A 290 37.26 -9.99 3.82
N HIS A 291 36.31 -9.50 4.61
CA HIS A 291 36.46 -8.27 5.39
C HIS A 291 36.52 -8.57 6.88
N LYS A 292 37.63 -8.22 7.53
CA LYS A 292 37.82 -8.41 8.99
C LYS A 292 37.57 -9.82 9.53
N GLY A 293 37.84 -10.82 8.72
CA GLY A 293 37.63 -12.22 9.08
C GLY A 293 36.21 -12.76 8.78
N GLU A 294 35.34 -11.94 8.24
CA GLU A 294 34.02 -12.34 7.77
C GLU A 294 33.97 -12.41 6.25
N THR A 295 33.16 -13.33 5.73
CA THR A 295 32.93 -13.45 4.27
C THR A 295 31.63 -12.73 3.90
N ILE A 296 31.73 -11.68 3.09
CA ILE A 296 30.60 -10.96 2.54
C ILE A 296 30.21 -11.60 1.21
N ALA A 297 28.93 -12.00 1.10
CA ALA A 297 28.40 -12.65 -0.10
C ALA A 297 28.33 -11.70 -1.31
N PRO A 298 28.54 -12.18 -2.56
CA PRO A 298 28.49 -11.37 -3.77
C PRO A 298 27.20 -10.56 -3.93
N GLY A 299 26.04 -11.12 -3.61
CA GLY A 299 24.75 -10.45 -3.70
C GLY A 299 24.64 -9.15 -2.88
N VAL A 300 25.54 -8.89 -1.93
CA VAL A 300 25.57 -7.65 -1.15
C VAL A 300 26.24 -6.50 -1.91
N PHE A 301 27.26 -6.80 -2.75
CA PHE A 301 28.14 -5.77 -3.30
C PHE A 301 28.25 -5.77 -4.84
N ILE A 302 27.88 -6.83 -5.53
CA ILE A 302 28.02 -6.92 -7.00
C ILE A 302 27.23 -5.83 -7.71
N ASP A 303 25.95 -5.60 -7.33
CA ASP A 303 25.12 -4.57 -7.97
C ASP A 303 25.75 -3.16 -7.82
N ILE A 304 26.38 -2.89 -6.71
CA ILE A 304 27.10 -1.64 -6.46
C ILE A 304 28.38 -1.60 -7.29
N ALA A 305 29.14 -2.70 -7.35
CA ALA A 305 30.34 -2.79 -8.16
C ALA A 305 30.04 -2.52 -9.65
N GLU A 306 28.96 -3.09 -10.17
CA GLU A 306 28.50 -2.88 -11.57
C GLU A 306 28.06 -1.45 -11.80
N SER A 307 27.16 -0.91 -10.94
CA SER A 307 26.60 0.44 -11.11
C SER A 307 27.62 1.56 -10.96
N THR A 308 28.69 1.32 -10.20
CA THR A 308 29.79 2.28 -9.97
C THR A 308 31.01 2.05 -10.88
N GLY A 309 31.00 0.99 -11.70
CA GLY A 309 32.13 0.61 -12.55
C GLY A 309 33.29 -0.07 -11.80
N LEU A 310 33.14 -0.34 -10.51
CA LEU A 310 34.16 -1.04 -9.72
C LEU A 310 34.30 -2.50 -10.10
N ILE A 311 33.34 -3.07 -10.83
CA ILE A 311 33.40 -4.44 -11.33
C ILE A 311 34.64 -4.66 -12.22
N MET A 312 35.08 -3.64 -12.98
CA MET A 312 36.25 -3.73 -13.86
C MET A 312 37.53 -4.00 -13.06
N PRO A 313 37.96 -3.13 -12.10
CA PRO A 313 39.15 -3.41 -11.32
C PRO A 313 39.03 -4.63 -10.40
N ILE A 314 37.81 -5.01 -9.99
CA ILE A 314 37.56 -6.26 -9.25
C ILE A 314 37.90 -7.46 -10.13
N THR A 315 37.41 -7.51 -11.35
CA THR A 315 37.68 -8.60 -12.29
C THR A 315 39.17 -8.65 -12.66
N GLU A 316 39.82 -7.50 -12.87
CA GLU A 316 41.26 -7.42 -13.10
C GLU A 316 42.05 -8.09 -11.95
N GLN A 317 41.69 -7.77 -10.71
CA GLN A 317 42.32 -8.37 -9.52
C GLN A 317 42.03 -9.87 -9.41
N LEU A 318 40.78 -10.27 -9.70
CA LEU A 318 40.36 -11.66 -9.68
C LEU A 318 41.13 -12.52 -10.70
N VAL A 319 41.26 -12.03 -11.94
CA VAL A 319 42.09 -12.67 -12.98
C VAL A 319 43.53 -12.89 -12.49
N GLY A 320 44.14 -11.87 -11.89
CA GLY A 320 45.48 -11.97 -11.35
C GLY A 320 45.61 -12.96 -10.18
N ASN A 321 44.60 -13.13 -9.34
CA ASN A 321 44.57 -14.10 -8.26
C ASN A 321 44.37 -15.53 -8.83
N VAL A 322 43.40 -15.72 -9.71
CA VAL A 322 43.13 -17.02 -10.34
C VAL A 322 44.34 -17.55 -11.12
N LEU A 323 45.03 -16.71 -11.87
CA LEU A 323 46.22 -17.15 -12.61
C LEU A 323 47.32 -17.68 -11.71
N LYS A 324 47.47 -17.12 -10.48
CA LYS A 324 48.43 -17.68 -9.48
C LYS A 324 47.98 -19.03 -8.95
N ASP A 325 46.69 -19.19 -8.68
CA ASP A 325 46.12 -20.43 -8.18
C ASP A 325 46.17 -21.54 -9.23
N MET A 326 46.06 -21.17 -10.52
CA MET A 326 46.18 -22.10 -11.69
C MET A 326 47.58 -22.69 -11.89
N ASP A 327 48.60 -22.16 -11.23
CA ASP A 327 49.97 -22.75 -11.37
C ASP A 327 50.04 -24.21 -10.92
N ASN A 328 49.15 -24.61 -10.07
CA ASN A 328 49.02 -25.95 -9.53
C ASN A 328 47.84 -26.74 -10.17
N LEU A 329 47.11 -26.20 -11.14
CA LEU A 329 45.97 -26.88 -11.73
C LEU A 329 46.44 -27.97 -12.71
N PRO A 330 45.87 -29.19 -12.72
CA PRO A 330 46.11 -30.20 -13.73
C PRO A 330 45.85 -29.68 -15.12
N SER A 331 46.64 -30.12 -16.14
CA SER A 331 46.56 -29.61 -17.50
C SER A 331 45.24 -29.96 -18.20
N ASP A 332 44.50 -30.94 -17.71
CA ASP A 332 43.21 -31.37 -18.25
C ASP A 332 42.01 -30.70 -17.51
N GLN A 333 42.29 -29.79 -16.58
CA GLN A 333 41.26 -29.02 -15.87
C GLN A 333 41.32 -27.52 -16.25
N TRP A 334 40.21 -26.83 -16.09
CA TRP A 334 40.05 -25.42 -16.40
C TRP A 334 39.38 -24.65 -15.26
N ILE A 335 39.55 -23.34 -15.26
CA ILE A 335 38.83 -22.43 -14.36
C ILE A 335 38.00 -21.44 -15.16
N THR A 336 36.79 -21.17 -14.74
CA THR A 336 35.96 -20.12 -15.31
C THR A 336 35.86 -18.90 -14.38
N LEU A 337 35.71 -17.72 -14.98
CA LEU A 337 35.58 -16.43 -14.35
C LEU A 337 34.36 -15.71 -14.87
N ASN A 338 33.55 -15.18 -13.97
CA ASN A 338 32.42 -14.33 -14.32
C ASN A 338 32.89 -12.95 -14.82
N ILE A 339 32.35 -12.52 -15.97
CA ILE A 339 32.58 -11.22 -16.58
C ILE A 339 31.24 -10.55 -16.92
N VAL A 340 31.23 -9.22 -17.00
CA VAL A 340 30.08 -8.44 -17.46
C VAL A 340 30.29 -7.93 -18.87
N ALA A 341 29.19 -7.50 -19.53
CA ALA A 341 29.22 -6.98 -20.93
C ALA A 341 30.31 -5.92 -21.16
N ALA A 342 30.57 -5.04 -20.19
CA ALA A 342 31.59 -3.99 -20.27
C ALA A 342 33.02 -4.50 -20.50
N HIS A 343 33.35 -5.72 -20.05
CA HIS A 343 34.66 -6.33 -20.30
C HIS A 343 34.85 -6.73 -21.76
N LEU A 344 33.77 -7.06 -22.45
CA LEU A 344 33.78 -7.41 -23.88
C LEU A 344 33.59 -6.19 -24.79
N GLU A 345 32.90 -5.15 -24.29
CA GLU A 345 32.71 -3.88 -25.03
C GLU A 345 33.97 -2.99 -25.03
N SER A 346 34.91 -3.25 -24.11
CA SER A 346 36.18 -2.55 -23.99
C SER A 346 37.37 -3.50 -24.18
N ASP A 347 38.53 -2.96 -24.47
CA ASP A 347 39.76 -3.73 -24.62
C ASP A 347 40.45 -4.02 -23.27
N SER A 348 39.79 -3.79 -22.12
CA SER A 348 40.44 -3.92 -20.82
C SER A 348 40.88 -5.35 -20.52
N LEU A 349 40.01 -6.34 -20.70
CA LEU A 349 40.31 -7.74 -20.45
C LEU A 349 41.39 -8.28 -21.42
N THR A 350 41.23 -8.01 -22.72
CA THR A 350 42.19 -8.42 -23.73
C THR A 350 43.54 -7.76 -23.53
N SER A 351 43.58 -6.47 -23.16
CA SER A 351 44.82 -5.75 -22.84
C SER A 351 45.52 -6.31 -21.60
N GLN A 352 44.77 -6.65 -20.56
CA GLN A 352 45.30 -7.27 -19.35
C GLN A 352 45.93 -8.63 -19.65
N LEU A 353 45.22 -9.49 -20.37
CA LEU A 353 45.75 -10.81 -20.78
C LEU A 353 46.96 -10.70 -21.69
N ALA A 354 46.95 -9.76 -22.64
CA ALA A 354 48.10 -9.47 -23.48
C ALA A 354 49.31 -9.01 -22.67
N ALA A 355 49.14 -8.11 -21.70
CA ALA A 355 50.19 -7.65 -20.80
C ALA A 355 50.79 -8.80 -19.95
N LEU A 356 50.02 -9.82 -19.66
CA LEU A 356 50.41 -11.04 -18.96
C LEU A 356 50.99 -12.12 -19.91
N GLY A 357 51.06 -11.82 -21.22
CA GLY A 357 51.59 -12.76 -22.23
C GLY A 357 50.61 -13.87 -22.63
N TRP A 358 49.28 -13.63 -22.52
CA TRP A 358 48.22 -14.61 -22.85
C TRP A 358 48.39 -15.96 -22.13
N PRO A 359 48.43 -16.00 -20.80
CA PRO A 359 48.75 -17.22 -20.06
C PRO A 359 47.58 -18.20 -20.08
N LYS A 360 47.89 -19.49 -20.23
CA LYS A 360 46.97 -20.62 -20.01
C LYS A 360 45.59 -20.49 -20.69
N GLY A 361 45.54 -20.02 -21.96
CA GLY A 361 44.28 -19.75 -22.69
C GLY A 361 43.34 -20.94 -22.72
N GLU A 362 43.85 -22.19 -22.86
CA GLU A 362 43.00 -23.38 -22.87
C GLU A 362 42.43 -23.78 -21.46
N GLN A 363 43.06 -23.29 -20.42
CA GLN A 363 42.65 -23.59 -19.03
C GLN A 363 41.87 -22.46 -18.39
N LEU A 364 41.78 -21.27 -18.99
CA LEU A 364 41.02 -20.13 -18.47
C LEU A 364 39.85 -19.84 -19.41
N MET A 365 38.66 -19.81 -18.83
CA MET A 365 37.42 -19.54 -19.54
C MET A 365 36.68 -18.36 -18.88
N PHE A 366 35.77 -17.74 -19.61
CA PHE A 366 34.99 -16.62 -19.15
C PHE A 366 33.48 -16.92 -19.20
N GLU A 367 32.73 -16.50 -18.21
CA GLU A 367 31.28 -16.64 -18.15
C GLU A 367 30.64 -15.25 -18.24
N LEU A 368 29.89 -15.03 -19.31
CA LEU A 368 29.17 -13.79 -19.53
C LEU A 368 27.76 -13.91 -18.98
N THR A 369 27.45 -13.11 -17.96
CA THR A 369 26.11 -13.08 -17.37
C THR A 369 25.08 -12.45 -18.31
N GLU A 370 23.90 -13.07 -18.46
CA GLU A 370 22.81 -12.58 -19.31
C GLU A 370 22.09 -11.35 -18.74
N ARG A 371 22.38 -10.96 -17.52
CA ARG A 371 21.68 -9.86 -16.80
C ARG A 371 21.84 -8.50 -17.44
N GLN A 372 22.93 -8.27 -18.17
CA GLN A 372 23.22 -6.98 -18.82
C GLN A 372 23.24 -7.13 -20.34
N GLN A 373 22.49 -6.25 -21.01
CA GLN A 373 22.49 -6.18 -22.46
C GLN A 373 23.82 -5.62 -22.98
N ILE A 374 24.44 -6.33 -23.94
CA ILE A 374 25.58 -5.80 -24.70
C ILE A 374 25.10 -4.67 -25.60
N LYS A 375 25.71 -3.49 -25.46
CA LYS A 375 25.36 -2.27 -26.21
C LYS A 375 26.14 -2.15 -27.49
N ASP A 376 27.43 -2.54 -27.45
CA ASP A 376 28.34 -2.53 -28.64
C ASP A 376 28.67 -3.96 -29.06
N ILE A 377 27.73 -4.60 -29.80
CA ILE A 377 27.90 -5.94 -30.33
C ILE A 377 29.16 -6.06 -31.23
N PRO A 378 29.46 -5.11 -32.14
CA PRO A 378 30.68 -5.16 -32.92
C PRO A 378 31.97 -5.18 -32.10
N ALA A 379 32.07 -4.37 -31.04
CA ALA A 379 33.24 -4.39 -30.15
C ALA A 379 33.34 -5.70 -29.38
N ALA A 380 32.22 -6.15 -28.75
CA ALA A 380 32.17 -7.41 -28.04
C ALA A 380 32.60 -8.60 -28.95
N ARG A 381 32.11 -8.64 -30.18
CA ARG A 381 32.47 -9.68 -31.13
C ARG A 381 33.96 -9.70 -31.46
N ARG A 382 34.58 -8.52 -31.72
CA ARG A 382 36.02 -8.43 -31.96
C ARG A 382 36.84 -8.96 -30.79
N ASN A 383 36.47 -8.58 -29.57
CA ASN A 383 37.15 -9.01 -28.35
C ASN A 383 36.97 -10.51 -28.07
N ILE A 384 35.78 -11.06 -28.35
CA ILE A 384 35.52 -12.49 -28.28
C ILE A 384 36.40 -13.25 -29.30
N ASP A 385 36.40 -12.84 -30.56
CA ASP A 385 37.19 -13.49 -31.60
C ASP A 385 38.70 -13.44 -31.25
N LEU A 386 39.17 -12.35 -30.63
CA LEU A 386 40.54 -12.23 -30.15
C LEU A 386 40.83 -13.21 -28.99
N LEU A 387 39.96 -13.31 -28.02
CA LEU A 387 40.09 -14.26 -26.89
C LEU A 387 40.11 -15.71 -27.40
N LEU A 388 39.19 -16.07 -28.27
CA LEU A 388 39.10 -17.40 -28.88
C LEU A 388 40.39 -17.74 -29.68
N SER A 389 40.99 -16.77 -30.39
CA SER A 389 42.22 -16.97 -31.14
C SER A 389 43.45 -17.28 -30.28
N HIS A 390 43.37 -16.93 -28.96
CA HIS A 390 44.41 -17.24 -27.98
C HIS A 390 44.06 -18.44 -27.09
N GLY A 391 43.03 -19.22 -27.46
CA GLY A 391 42.65 -20.46 -26.76
C GLY A 391 41.66 -20.29 -25.61
N TYR A 392 41.23 -19.05 -25.28
CA TYR A 392 40.21 -18.83 -24.27
C TYR A 392 38.85 -19.25 -24.81
N SER A 393 37.95 -19.60 -23.88
CA SER A 393 36.56 -19.92 -24.21
C SER A 393 35.60 -18.99 -23.45
N ILE A 394 34.43 -18.75 -24.05
CA ILE A 394 33.38 -17.92 -23.47
C ILE A 394 32.10 -18.74 -23.40
N LYS A 395 31.41 -18.65 -22.27
CA LYS A 395 30.12 -19.31 -21.98
C LYS A 395 29.06 -18.24 -21.65
N ILE A 396 27.81 -18.53 -21.90
CA ILE A 396 26.69 -17.72 -21.41
C ILE A 396 26.23 -18.29 -20.07
N ASP A 397 26.23 -17.45 -19.04
CA ASP A 397 25.76 -17.75 -17.71
C ASP A 397 24.31 -17.34 -17.48
N ASP A 398 23.62 -17.93 -16.49
CA ASP A 398 22.21 -17.67 -16.15
C ASP A 398 21.26 -17.79 -17.37
N PHE A 399 21.53 -18.70 -18.32
CA PHE A 399 20.80 -18.78 -19.60
C PHE A 399 19.29 -18.95 -19.38
N GLY A 400 18.52 -18.05 -19.99
CA GLY A 400 17.04 -18.03 -19.92
C GLY A 400 16.46 -17.14 -18.83
N THR A 401 17.29 -16.45 -18.04
CA THR A 401 16.81 -15.56 -16.96
C THR A 401 16.78 -14.10 -17.36
N GLY A 402 17.43 -13.70 -18.48
CA GLY A 402 17.70 -12.32 -18.82
C GLY A 402 17.29 -11.88 -20.23
N PHE A 403 17.96 -10.84 -20.71
CA PHE A 403 17.69 -10.18 -21.97
C PHE A 403 18.48 -10.80 -23.13
N GLY A 404 17.83 -11.65 -23.94
CA GLY A 404 18.34 -11.95 -25.27
C GLY A 404 19.23 -13.17 -25.42
N GLY A 405 19.21 -14.16 -24.52
CA GLY A 405 20.10 -15.33 -24.52
C GLY A 405 20.28 -16.02 -25.86
N MET A 406 19.21 -16.32 -26.59
CA MET A 406 19.31 -16.92 -27.93
C MET A 406 19.93 -15.97 -28.96
N ALA A 407 19.60 -14.68 -28.91
CA ALA A 407 20.15 -13.68 -29.80
C ALA A 407 21.64 -13.45 -29.52
N SER A 408 22.05 -13.42 -28.28
CA SER A 408 23.44 -13.28 -27.85
C SER A 408 24.29 -14.46 -28.31
N LEU A 409 23.82 -15.70 -28.17
CA LEU A 409 24.51 -16.89 -28.65
C LEU A 409 24.81 -16.79 -30.16
N GLN A 410 23.80 -16.41 -30.95
CA GLN A 410 23.93 -16.30 -32.39
C GLN A 410 24.84 -15.14 -32.81
N GLN A 411 24.67 -13.96 -32.21
CA GLN A 411 25.42 -12.75 -32.55
C GLN A 411 26.88 -12.84 -32.12
N LEU A 412 27.16 -13.49 -30.99
CA LEU A 412 28.49 -13.61 -30.42
C LEU A 412 29.23 -14.90 -30.81
N ASN A 413 28.53 -15.86 -31.44
CA ASN A 413 29.06 -17.18 -31.80
C ASN A 413 29.57 -17.98 -30.58
N ILE A 414 28.85 -17.92 -29.48
CA ILE A 414 29.16 -18.67 -28.27
C ILE A 414 28.45 -20.03 -28.36
N ASN A 415 29.14 -21.10 -27.99
CA ASN A 415 28.68 -22.48 -28.15
C ASN A 415 28.50 -23.24 -26.83
N CYS A 416 28.54 -22.54 -25.70
CA CYS A 416 28.37 -23.12 -24.37
C CYS A 416 27.39 -22.28 -23.54
N ILE A 417 26.44 -22.94 -22.85
CA ILE A 417 25.47 -22.33 -21.99
C ILE A 417 25.48 -23.01 -20.59
N LYS A 418 25.21 -22.21 -19.54
CA LYS A 418 24.97 -22.71 -18.21
C LYS A 418 23.47 -22.58 -17.91
N ILE A 419 22.84 -23.67 -17.52
CA ILE A 419 21.43 -23.72 -17.15
C ILE A 419 21.33 -23.34 -15.68
N ASP A 420 20.68 -22.21 -15.40
CA ASP A 420 20.55 -21.66 -14.06
C ASP A 420 19.81 -22.60 -13.10
N LYS A 421 20.20 -22.55 -11.83
CA LYS A 421 19.61 -23.31 -10.73
C LYS A 421 18.09 -23.20 -10.67
N MET A 422 17.51 -22.03 -10.98
CA MET A 422 16.06 -21.84 -10.93
C MET A 422 15.26 -22.78 -11.84
N PHE A 423 15.88 -23.30 -12.92
CA PHE A 423 15.28 -24.31 -13.78
C PHE A 423 15.55 -25.72 -13.26
N VAL A 424 16.76 -25.97 -12.75
CA VAL A 424 17.13 -27.25 -12.15
C VAL A 424 16.26 -27.56 -10.91
N ASP A 425 15.93 -26.57 -10.12
CA ASP A 425 15.04 -26.70 -8.94
C ASP A 425 13.61 -27.12 -9.29
N THR A 426 13.19 -27.02 -10.55
CA THR A 426 11.86 -27.46 -10.98
C THR A 426 11.75 -28.95 -11.29
N ILE A 427 12.88 -29.66 -11.31
CA ILE A 427 12.91 -31.10 -11.56
C ILE A 427 12.15 -31.85 -10.47
N GLY A 428 11.16 -32.66 -10.89
CA GLY A 428 10.32 -33.42 -9.98
C GLY A 428 9.15 -32.59 -9.38
N THR A 429 8.91 -31.38 -9.86
CA THR A 429 7.80 -30.51 -9.43
C THR A 429 6.79 -30.28 -10.56
N ASP A 430 5.60 -29.78 -10.22
CA ASP A 430 4.57 -29.37 -11.18
C ASP A 430 4.74 -27.89 -11.61
N ASP A 431 5.92 -27.28 -11.45
CA ASP A 431 6.17 -25.90 -11.86
C ASP A 431 6.16 -25.76 -13.39
N LEU A 432 5.53 -24.67 -13.87
CA LEU A 432 5.49 -24.35 -15.30
C LEU A 432 6.90 -24.21 -15.93
N LYS A 433 7.90 -23.86 -15.12
CA LYS A 433 9.30 -23.74 -15.54
C LYS A 433 9.93 -25.11 -15.89
N ALA A 434 9.38 -26.22 -15.42
CA ALA A 434 9.87 -27.55 -15.81
C ALA A 434 9.80 -27.76 -17.33
N GLY A 435 8.73 -27.29 -17.98
CA GLY A 435 8.60 -27.31 -19.43
C GLY A 435 9.60 -26.39 -20.15
N VAL A 436 10.05 -25.33 -19.48
CA VAL A 436 11.11 -24.44 -20.00
C VAL A 436 12.43 -25.16 -19.97
N LEU A 437 12.79 -25.86 -18.90
CA LEU A 437 14.04 -26.65 -18.80
C LEU A 437 14.14 -27.67 -19.95
N ASP A 438 13.10 -28.46 -20.20
CA ASP A 438 13.07 -29.42 -21.31
C ASP A 438 13.29 -28.72 -22.67
N SER A 439 12.68 -27.54 -22.85
CA SER A 439 12.85 -26.73 -24.08
C SER A 439 14.27 -26.21 -24.25
N MET A 440 14.91 -25.79 -23.14
CA MET A 440 16.31 -25.31 -23.14
C MET A 440 17.28 -26.45 -23.47
N ILE A 441 17.10 -27.62 -22.88
CA ILE A 441 17.93 -28.80 -23.15
C ILE A 441 17.78 -29.22 -24.63
N LYS A 442 16.53 -29.24 -25.13
CA LYS A 442 16.29 -29.52 -26.54
C LYS A 442 16.96 -28.51 -27.48
N PHE A 443 16.85 -27.23 -27.15
CA PHE A 443 17.54 -26.17 -27.90
C PHE A 443 19.06 -26.38 -27.90
N GLY A 444 19.66 -26.70 -26.74
CA GLY A 444 21.08 -27.00 -26.64
C GLY A 444 21.50 -28.16 -27.56
N HIS A 445 20.72 -29.22 -27.63
CA HIS A 445 20.96 -30.34 -28.55
C HIS A 445 20.80 -29.96 -30.02
N ASP A 446 19.71 -29.27 -30.35
CA ASP A 446 19.42 -28.88 -31.74
C ASP A 446 20.53 -27.96 -32.34
N TYR A 447 21.12 -27.09 -31.48
CA TYR A 447 22.22 -26.20 -31.85
C TYR A 447 23.63 -26.72 -31.51
N LYS A 448 23.72 -27.93 -30.98
CA LYS A 448 24.98 -28.57 -30.58
C LYS A 448 25.80 -27.77 -29.58
N LEU A 449 25.10 -27.12 -28.63
CA LEU A 449 25.73 -26.35 -27.58
C LEU A 449 26.24 -27.29 -26.49
N GLN A 450 27.37 -26.92 -25.89
CA GLN A 450 27.76 -27.51 -24.60
C GLN A 450 26.85 -26.98 -23.53
N MET A 451 26.41 -27.84 -22.63
CA MET A 451 25.48 -27.48 -21.55
C MET A 451 26.09 -27.85 -20.20
N ILE A 452 26.05 -26.92 -19.27
CA ILE A 452 26.42 -27.11 -17.86
C ILE A 452 25.15 -26.84 -17.05
N ALA A 453 24.76 -27.74 -16.15
CA ALA A 453 23.64 -27.50 -15.24
C ALA A 453 24.17 -27.04 -13.87
N GLU A 454 23.59 -25.98 -13.35
CA GLU A 454 23.94 -25.38 -12.08
C GLU A 454 22.97 -25.73 -10.95
N GLY A 455 23.48 -25.63 -9.70
CA GLY A 455 22.66 -25.83 -8.52
C GLY A 455 22.08 -27.23 -8.38
N VAL A 456 22.77 -28.24 -8.89
CA VAL A 456 22.39 -29.63 -8.71
C VAL A 456 22.63 -30.02 -7.26
N GLU A 457 21.56 -30.26 -6.50
CA GLU A 457 21.60 -30.55 -5.07
C GLU A 457 21.18 -31.97 -4.72
N THR A 458 20.42 -32.64 -5.63
CA THR A 458 19.93 -33.99 -5.38
C THR A 458 20.32 -34.97 -6.47
N ARG A 459 20.37 -36.26 -6.10
CA ARG A 459 20.64 -37.32 -7.05
C ARG A 459 19.57 -37.41 -8.15
N GLU A 460 18.32 -37.14 -7.81
CA GLU A 460 17.19 -37.12 -8.77
C GLU A 460 17.38 -36.05 -9.84
N GLN A 461 17.82 -34.84 -9.44
CA GLN A 461 18.14 -33.77 -10.39
C GLN A 461 19.26 -34.21 -11.33
N SER A 462 20.33 -34.78 -10.79
CA SER A 462 21.47 -35.27 -11.57
C SER A 462 21.04 -36.35 -12.57
N ASP A 463 20.32 -37.37 -12.15
CA ASP A 463 19.85 -38.47 -12.99
C ASP A 463 18.90 -37.99 -14.09
N PHE A 464 18.02 -37.03 -13.79
CA PHE A 464 17.15 -36.38 -14.77
C PHE A 464 17.93 -35.68 -15.89
N LEU A 465 18.96 -34.91 -15.51
CA LEU A 465 19.83 -34.19 -16.43
C LEU A 465 20.68 -35.13 -17.29
N LEU A 466 21.27 -36.16 -16.64
CA LEU A 466 22.02 -37.23 -17.31
C LEU A 466 21.19 -37.95 -18.39
N ALA A 467 19.96 -38.32 -18.07
CA ALA A 467 19.05 -38.99 -19.00
C ALA A 467 18.74 -38.11 -20.23
N ARG A 468 18.90 -36.79 -20.11
CA ARG A 468 18.68 -35.81 -21.19
C ARG A 468 19.96 -35.33 -21.85
N GLY A 469 21.13 -35.94 -21.57
CA GLY A 469 22.40 -35.65 -22.18
C GLY A 469 23.09 -34.39 -21.65
N VAL A 470 22.71 -33.88 -20.46
CA VAL A 470 23.41 -32.78 -19.76
C VAL A 470 24.41 -33.44 -18.79
N PHE A 471 25.64 -33.63 -19.27
CA PHE A 471 26.66 -34.37 -18.53
C PHE A 471 27.50 -33.53 -17.59
N GLN A 472 27.71 -32.25 -17.92
CA GLN A 472 28.46 -31.33 -17.08
C GLN A 472 27.53 -30.72 -16.05
N GLN A 473 27.86 -30.91 -14.79
CA GLN A 473 26.99 -30.50 -13.69
C GLN A 473 27.81 -29.86 -12.57
N GLN A 474 27.19 -28.89 -11.90
CA GLN A 474 27.73 -28.14 -10.77
C GLN A 474 26.66 -27.99 -9.70
N GLY A 475 27.01 -28.15 -8.43
CA GLY A 475 26.07 -27.96 -7.33
C GLY A 475 26.56 -28.63 -6.04
N TYR A 476 25.76 -28.45 -4.98
CA TYR A 476 26.09 -28.97 -3.66
C TYR A 476 26.02 -30.49 -3.56
N LEU A 477 25.42 -31.15 -4.53
CA LEU A 477 25.54 -32.61 -4.65
C LEU A 477 27.00 -33.06 -4.81
N TYR A 478 27.84 -32.24 -5.45
CA TYR A 478 29.23 -32.59 -5.79
C TYR A 478 30.24 -31.91 -4.89
N ALA A 479 30.14 -30.58 -4.77
CA ALA A 479 31.04 -29.80 -3.91
C ALA A 479 30.44 -28.44 -3.54
N MET A 480 30.75 -27.98 -2.34
CA MET A 480 30.55 -26.57 -1.97
C MET A 480 31.76 -25.75 -2.44
N PRO A 481 31.56 -24.43 -2.67
CA PRO A 481 32.66 -23.52 -3.01
C PRO A 481 33.70 -23.47 -1.86
N ASP A 482 34.98 -23.78 -2.18
CA ASP A 482 36.09 -23.76 -1.23
C ASP A 482 37.41 -23.34 -1.91
N SER A 483 38.50 -23.33 -1.22
CA SER A 483 39.83 -23.15 -1.79
C SER A 483 40.16 -24.27 -2.80
N LEU A 484 40.97 -23.92 -3.84
CA LEU A 484 41.40 -24.91 -4.82
C LEU A 484 42.16 -26.06 -4.11
N PRO A 485 41.78 -27.33 -4.37
CA PRO A 485 42.45 -28.45 -3.68
C PRO A 485 43.93 -28.52 -4.05
N PRO A 486 44.82 -28.83 -3.10
CA PRO A 486 46.25 -29.02 -3.40
C PRO A 486 46.43 -30.19 -4.37
N THR A 487 47.35 -30.07 -5.32
CA THR A 487 47.63 -31.01 -6.44
C THR A 487 48.09 -32.42 -6.02
N SER A 488 48.12 -32.77 -4.75
CA SER A 488 48.52 -34.05 -4.27
C SER A 488 47.36 -34.88 -3.74
N ASN A 489 46.48 -35.35 -4.63
CA ASN A 489 45.94 -36.72 -4.51
C ASN A 489 44.99 -37.08 -5.68
N PRO A 490 45.25 -38.10 -6.48
CA PRO A 490 44.36 -38.57 -7.53
C PRO A 490 43.35 -39.63 -7.05
N HIS A 491 42.80 -39.51 -5.86
CA HIS A 491 41.75 -40.44 -5.42
C HIS A 491 40.44 -39.71 -5.15
N SER A 492 39.60 -39.76 -6.18
CA SER A 492 38.19 -39.30 -6.22
C SER A 492 37.22 -40.18 -5.39
N GLU A 493 37.69 -40.94 -4.42
CA GLU A 493 36.82 -41.82 -3.61
C GLU A 493 36.14 -41.09 -2.44
N ASP A 494 36.59 -39.89 -2.04
CA ASP A 494 36.03 -39.16 -0.89
C ASP A 494 34.92 -38.11 -1.21
N LEU A 495 34.63 -37.90 -2.48
CA LEU A 495 33.63 -36.86 -2.89
C LEU A 495 32.18 -37.38 -2.89
N LEU A 496 31.92 -38.65 -2.57
CA LEU A 496 30.59 -39.24 -2.65
C LEU A 496 29.92 -39.55 -1.29
N THR A 497 30.49 -39.13 -0.18
CA THR A 497 29.85 -39.30 1.13
C THR A 497 29.83 -37.99 1.92
N PRO A 498 28.73 -37.20 1.86
CA PRO A 498 28.41 -36.35 2.97
C PRO A 498 27.86 -37.24 4.08
N GLU A 499 28.55 -37.37 5.21
CA GLU A 499 27.97 -37.88 6.46
C GLU A 499 26.72 -37.05 6.79
N LEU A 500 25.56 -37.66 6.65
CA LEU A 500 24.31 -37.24 7.25
C LEU A 500 24.48 -37.35 8.79
N SER A 501 24.95 -36.30 9.42
CA SER A 501 24.81 -36.16 10.88
C SER A 501 23.60 -35.27 11.17
N ALA A 502 22.68 -35.85 11.91
CA ALA A 502 21.35 -35.50 12.39
C ALA A 502 21.10 -34.04 12.82
#